data_8e2a3fa566a6c26d784597c3d30e5cb9
#
_entry.id   8e2a3fa566a6c26d784597c3d30e5cb9
#
_cell.length_a   1.000
_cell.length_b   1.000
_cell.length_c   1.000
_cell.angle_alpha   90.00
_cell.angle_beta   90.00
_cell.angle_gamma   90.00
#
_symmetry.space_group_name_H-M   'P 1'
#
loop_
_entity.id
_entity.type
_entity.pdbx_description
1 polymer ?
#
loop_
_entity_poly.entity_id
_entity_poly.type
_entity_poly.pdbx_seq_one_letter_code
_entity_poly.pdbx_strand_id
1 'polypeptide(L)'
;MPASGGILRYLRAKGSVDARSVNVQVREACVRALAEFPADRPLRVLELGGGAGGAFRYWMSLLLPFRRVEFTATDRDGGLLEAYREAVASLAGELGFPVAGDQPDRLRIQDGERVIDLRLRRVVAPEGFPREDEGSFDLMVAQSFWDLVPPGTAPALGRYLLAPRGLFYATLTFSGGTRFAPPHELDRQLLHCYHATMAGERGGDPYAGERLLGHVRMPGSGFSELATGRSDWRVNPTDEGYVADEKFFLLTVLGFIEKELLTSTEVRDDQLDWWMGIRRRQLADGQLSYAARQQDLVARRDA
;
A
#
# COMPACT_ATOMS: atom_id res chain seq x y z
N MET A 1 -1.31 16.63 7.90
CA MET A 1 -0.76 16.11 6.63
C MET A 1 0.35 17.05 6.19
N PRO A 2 1.53 16.58 5.75
CA PRO A 2 2.48 17.45 5.08
C PRO A 2 1.79 18.10 3.87
N ALA A 3 2.22 19.31 3.46
CA ALA A 3 1.76 19.92 2.21
C ALA A 3 1.95 18.92 1.05
N SER A 4 1.13 19.02 0.01
CA SER A 4 1.05 18.03 -1.09
C SER A 4 2.42 17.57 -1.64
N GLY A 5 3.42 18.45 -1.70
CA GLY A 5 4.78 18.11 -2.08
C GLY A 5 5.52 17.18 -1.09
N GLY A 6 5.21 17.26 0.21
CA GLY A 6 5.84 16.42 1.23
C GLY A 6 5.35 14.98 1.20
N ILE A 7 4.04 14.76 0.97
CA ILE A 7 3.47 13.41 0.86
C ILE A 7 3.97 12.70 -0.41
N LEU A 8 4.07 13.42 -1.54
CA LEU A 8 4.58 12.87 -2.79
C LEU A 8 6.03 12.39 -2.65
N ARG A 9 6.90 13.20 -2.01
CA ARG A 9 8.28 12.78 -1.74
C ARG A 9 8.34 11.57 -0.81
N TYR A 10 7.50 11.53 0.23
CA TYR A 10 7.40 10.36 1.13
C TYR A 10 7.02 9.09 0.37
N LEU A 11 5.98 9.15 -0.49
CA LEU A 11 5.54 8.01 -1.29
C LEU A 11 6.64 7.50 -2.24
N ARG A 12 7.46 8.40 -2.78
CA ARG A 12 8.63 8.03 -3.60
C ARG A 12 9.75 7.43 -2.75
N ALA A 13 10.05 8.04 -1.60
CA ALA A 13 11.12 7.61 -0.70
C ALA A 13 10.87 6.21 -0.11
N LYS A 14 9.61 5.83 0.15
CA LYS A 14 9.29 4.50 0.64
C LYS A 14 9.38 3.39 -0.43
N GLY A 15 9.48 3.73 -1.71
CA GLY A 15 9.42 2.78 -2.81
C GLY A 15 10.50 1.69 -2.74
N SER A 16 11.73 2.01 -2.32
CA SER A 16 12.81 1.02 -2.11
C SER A 16 12.48 0.04 -0.98
N VAL A 17 11.88 0.54 0.11
CA VAL A 17 11.46 -0.29 1.26
C VAL A 17 10.31 -1.21 0.85
N ASP A 18 9.31 -0.68 0.16
CA ASP A 18 8.16 -1.45 -0.35
C ASP A 18 8.63 -2.58 -1.26
N ALA A 19 9.46 -2.26 -2.25
CA ALA A 19 9.88 -3.21 -3.29
C ALA A 19 10.59 -4.45 -2.73
N ARG A 20 11.41 -4.28 -1.66
CA ARG A 20 12.12 -5.41 -1.05
C ARG A 20 11.33 -6.14 0.03
N SER A 21 10.20 -5.57 0.48
CA SER A 21 9.43 -6.10 1.63
C SER A 21 8.29 -7.01 1.21
N VAL A 22 7.76 -6.89 -0.01
CA VAL A 22 6.65 -7.73 -0.49
C VAL A 22 7.00 -9.20 -0.38
N ASN A 23 6.08 -10.00 0.14
CA ASN A 23 6.29 -11.43 0.34
C ASN A 23 6.26 -12.21 -0.98
N VAL A 24 7.39 -12.84 -1.31
CA VAL A 24 7.58 -13.57 -2.58
C VAL A 24 6.61 -14.75 -2.71
N GLN A 25 6.36 -15.50 -1.63
CA GLN A 25 5.48 -16.68 -1.66
C GLN A 25 4.03 -16.29 -1.91
N VAL A 26 3.57 -15.19 -1.28
CA VAL A 26 2.22 -14.65 -1.50
C VAL A 26 2.08 -14.11 -2.93
N ARG A 27 3.12 -13.43 -3.44
CA ARG A 27 3.17 -12.99 -4.84
C ARG A 27 3.05 -14.16 -5.81
N GLU A 28 3.82 -15.23 -5.60
CA GLU A 28 3.77 -16.42 -6.45
C GLU A 28 2.40 -17.13 -6.41
N ALA A 29 1.77 -17.16 -5.23
CA ALA A 29 0.40 -17.70 -5.11
C ALA A 29 -0.60 -16.85 -5.92
N CYS A 30 -0.47 -15.51 -5.89
CA CYS A 30 -1.27 -14.62 -6.72
C CYS A 30 -1.06 -14.90 -8.22
N VAL A 31 0.18 -15.02 -8.68
CA VAL A 31 0.50 -15.33 -10.08
C VAL A 31 -0.08 -16.67 -10.51
N ARG A 32 0.04 -17.72 -9.68
CA ARG A 32 -0.58 -19.03 -9.99
C ARG A 32 -2.10 -18.93 -10.08
N ALA A 33 -2.74 -18.20 -9.18
CA ALA A 33 -4.19 -18.02 -9.20
C ALA A 33 -4.66 -17.20 -10.41
N LEU A 34 -3.88 -16.20 -10.83
CA LEU A 34 -4.15 -15.41 -12.04
C LEU A 34 -4.07 -16.27 -13.32
N ALA A 35 -3.20 -17.26 -13.37
CA ALA A 35 -3.08 -18.15 -14.53
C ALA A 35 -4.35 -19.00 -14.79
N GLU A 36 -5.28 -19.06 -13.84
CA GLU A 36 -6.58 -19.75 -14.00
C GLU A 36 -7.63 -18.88 -14.71
N PHE A 37 -7.36 -17.56 -14.90
CA PHE A 37 -8.32 -16.67 -15.56
C PHE A 37 -8.26 -16.82 -17.07
N PRO A 38 -9.42 -16.66 -17.77
CA PRO A 38 -9.48 -16.74 -19.22
C PRO A 38 -8.57 -15.70 -19.88
N ALA A 39 -7.77 -16.14 -20.87
CA ALA A 39 -6.86 -15.26 -21.61
C ALA A 39 -7.52 -14.59 -22.84
N ASP A 40 -8.74 -15.01 -23.20
CA ASP A 40 -9.51 -14.56 -24.36
C ASP A 40 -10.27 -13.24 -24.14
N ARG A 41 -10.34 -12.77 -22.91
CA ARG A 41 -10.94 -11.50 -22.54
C ARG A 41 -9.95 -10.63 -21.73
N PRO A 42 -10.20 -9.30 -21.63
CA PRO A 42 -9.41 -8.45 -20.76
C PRO A 42 -9.48 -8.89 -19.28
N LEU A 43 -8.34 -8.87 -18.59
CA LEU A 43 -8.30 -8.95 -17.14
C LEU A 43 -8.66 -7.58 -16.55
N ARG A 44 -9.67 -7.53 -15.68
CA ARG A 44 -10.15 -6.29 -15.06
C ARG A 44 -9.54 -6.14 -13.66
N VAL A 45 -8.69 -5.14 -13.50
CA VAL A 45 -7.93 -4.89 -12.28
C VAL A 45 -8.39 -3.59 -11.63
N LEU A 46 -8.59 -3.62 -10.32
CA LEU A 46 -8.83 -2.45 -9.49
C LEU A 46 -7.70 -2.28 -8.49
N GLU A 47 -7.06 -1.11 -8.47
CA GLU A 47 -6.14 -0.69 -7.43
C GLU A 47 -6.81 0.32 -6.50
N LEU A 48 -6.77 0.04 -5.19
CA LEU A 48 -7.27 0.91 -4.14
C LEU A 48 -6.11 1.67 -3.49
N GLY A 49 -6.27 2.98 -3.33
CA GLY A 49 -5.26 3.83 -2.70
C GLY A 49 -3.94 3.84 -3.48
N GLY A 50 -4.01 3.97 -4.82
CA GLY A 50 -2.84 3.91 -5.71
C GLY A 50 -1.79 4.99 -5.44
N GLY A 51 -2.14 6.05 -4.69
CA GLY A 51 -1.23 7.13 -4.33
C GLY A 51 -0.60 7.77 -5.59
N ALA A 52 0.73 7.83 -5.60
CA ALA A 52 1.51 8.37 -6.74
C ALA A 52 2.00 7.30 -7.73
N GLY A 53 1.37 6.11 -7.78
CA GLY A 53 1.70 5.06 -8.74
C GLY A 53 2.97 4.24 -8.41
N GLY A 54 3.48 4.33 -7.19
CA GLY A 54 4.72 3.64 -6.79
C GLY A 54 4.66 2.12 -6.93
N ALA A 55 3.48 1.52 -6.76
CA ALA A 55 3.27 0.08 -6.90
C ALA A 55 3.01 -0.38 -8.34
N PHE A 56 2.79 0.51 -9.30
CA PHE A 56 2.37 0.14 -10.66
C PHE A 56 3.37 -0.78 -11.36
N ARG A 57 4.68 -0.52 -11.25
CA ARG A 57 5.73 -1.41 -11.80
C ARG A 57 5.60 -2.84 -11.23
N TYR A 58 5.30 -2.96 -9.96
CA TYR A 58 5.08 -4.25 -9.31
C TYR A 58 3.83 -4.94 -9.84
N TRP A 59 2.71 -4.22 -9.95
CA TRP A 59 1.46 -4.77 -10.52
C TRP A 59 1.67 -5.22 -11.96
N MET A 60 2.33 -4.43 -12.78
CA MET A 60 2.68 -4.78 -14.16
C MET A 60 3.37 -6.15 -14.25
N SER A 61 4.26 -6.46 -13.30
CA SER A 61 4.98 -7.74 -13.28
C SER A 61 4.09 -8.96 -13.03
N LEU A 62 2.93 -8.78 -12.38
CA LEU A 62 1.94 -9.83 -12.16
C LEU A 62 1.07 -10.07 -13.40
N LEU A 63 0.89 -9.02 -14.21
CA LEU A 63 -0.03 -8.99 -15.33
C LEU A 63 0.60 -9.44 -16.65
N LEU A 64 1.87 -9.85 -16.63
CA LEU A 64 2.62 -10.31 -17.81
C LEU A 64 1.91 -11.38 -18.66
N PRO A 65 1.17 -12.34 -18.09
CA PRO A 65 0.49 -13.36 -18.89
C PRO A 65 -0.68 -12.85 -19.72
N PHE A 66 -1.21 -11.65 -19.43
CA PHE A 66 -2.43 -11.15 -20.07
C PHE A 66 -2.12 -10.22 -21.24
N ARG A 67 -2.71 -10.48 -22.41
CA ARG A 67 -2.59 -9.62 -23.60
C ARG A 67 -3.38 -8.32 -23.46
N ARG A 68 -4.49 -8.34 -22.73
CA ARG A 68 -5.34 -7.16 -22.49
C ARG A 68 -5.63 -7.01 -21.01
N VAL A 69 -5.39 -5.83 -20.50
CA VAL A 69 -5.66 -5.48 -19.11
C VAL A 69 -6.44 -4.15 -19.05
N GLU A 70 -7.56 -4.16 -18.40
CA GLU A 70 -8.29 -2.97 -18.01
C GLU A 70 -7.94 -2.65 -16.55
N PHE A 71 -7.09 -1.67 -16.34
CA PHE A 71 -6.55 -1.31 -15.03
C PHE A 71 -7.20 -0.02 -14.55
N THR A 72 -7.93 -0.09 -13.44
CA THR A 72 -8.50 1.09 -12.78
C THR A 72 -7.71 1.37 -11.50
N ALA A 73 -7.00 2.50 -11.44
CA ALA A 73 -6.36 2.96 -10.23
C ALA A 73 -7.22 4.03 -9.56
N THR A 74 -7.39 3.92 -8.23
CA THR A 74 -8.21 4.85 -7.46
C THR A 74 -7.45 5.46 -6.31
N ASP A 75 -7.70 6.74 -6.04
CA ASP A 75 -7.28 7.44 -4.82
C ASP A 75 -8.30 8.54 -4.50
N ARG A 76 -8.36 8.98 -3.25
CA ARG A 76 -9.19 10.12 -2.84
C ARG A 76 -8.60 11.47 -3.23
N ASP A 77 -7.28 11.53 -3.44
CA ASP A 77 -6.53 12.74 -3.76
C ASP A 77 -6.28 12.83 -5.27
N GLY A 78 -6.89 13.84 -5.93
CA GLY A 78 -6.72 14.07 -7.37
C GLY A 78 -5.28 14.43 -7.75
N GLY A 79 -4.55 15.15 -6.89
CA GLY A 79 -3.14 15.51 -7.16
C GLY A 79 -2.21 14.28 -7.11
N LEU A 80 -2.53 13.28 -6.28
CA LEU A 80 -1.81 12.00 -6.30
C LEU A 80 -2.11 11.21 -7.57
N LEU A 81 -3.33 11.26 -8.10
CA LEU A 81 -3.66 10.61 -9.37
C LEU A 81 -2.96 11.28 -10.56
N GLU A 82 -2.76 12.60 -10.54
CA GLU A 82 -1.92 13.28 -11.54
C GLU A 82 -0.48 12.79 -11.48
N ALA A 83 0.10 12.70 -10.27
CA ALA A 83 1.43 12.14 -10.06
C ALA A 83 1.51 10.66 -10.46
N TYR A 84 0.43 9.89 -10.24
CA TYR A 84 0.30 8.51 -10.71
C TYR A 84 0.43 8.43 -12.23
N ARG A 85 -0.31 9.28 -12.95
CA ARG A 85 -0.25 9.36 -14.40
C ARG A 85 1.17 9.63 -14.90
N GLU A 86 1.84 10.62 -14.30
CA GLU A 86 3.22 10.98 -14.63
C GLU A 86 4.20 9.82 -14.38
N ALA A 87 4.07 9.15 -13.24
CA ALA A 87 4.90 8.02 -12.88
C ALA A 87 4.74 6.84 -13.86
N VAL A 88 3.51 6.56 -14.28
CA VAL A 88 3.23 5.51 -15.27
C VAL A 88 3.77 5.87 -16.66
N ALA A 89 3.60 7.10 -17.10
CA ALA A 89 4.14 7.57 -18.37
C ALA A 89 5.67 7.53 -18.39
N SER A 90 6.33 7.94 -17.28
CA SER A 90 7.79 7.85 -17.12
C SER A 90 8.27 6.40 -17.17
N LEU A 91 7.62 5.51 -16.42
CA LEU A 91 7.95 4.08 -16.40
C LEU A 91 7.82 3.45 -17.80
N ALA A 92 6.74 3.75 -18.51
CA ALA A 92 6.55 3.24 -19.85
C ALA A 92 7.64 3.76 -20.81
N GLY A 93 8.01 5.05 -20.70
CA GLY A 93 9.13 5.64 -21.45
C GLY A 93 10.48 4.97 -21.16
N GLU A 94 10.79 4.70 -19.87
CA GLU A 94 12.00 3.96 -19.46
C GLU A 94 12.07 2.56 -20.09
N LEU A 95 10.92 1.90 -20.25
CA LEU A 95 10.80 0.56 -20.83
C LEU A 95 10.67 0.57 -22.36
N GLY A 96 10.60 1.73 -22.99
CA GLY A 96 10.40 1.87 -24.42
C GLY A 96 8.99 1.51 -24.90
N PHE A 97 7.99 1.58 -24.02
CA PHE A 97 6.60 1.24 -24.34
C PHE A 97 5.86 2.50 -24.85
N PRO A 98 5.25 2.46 -26.04
CA PRO A 98 4.37 3.52 -26.50
C PRO A 98 3.23 3.81 -25.52
N VAL A 99 3.02 5.09 -25.28
CA VAL A 99 1.92 5.57 -24.44
C VAL A 99 1.02 6.45 -25.28
N ALA A 100 -0.27 6.18 -25.29
CA ALA A 100 -1.30 7.00 -25.89
C ALA A 100 -2.34 7.41 -24.82
N GLY A 101 -2.99 8.52 -25.02
CA GLY A 101 -4.08 9.02 -24.17
C GLY A 101 -4.06 10.53 -24.06
N ASP A 102 -5.07 11.15 -24.65
CA ASP A 102 -5.34 12.57 -24.65
C ASP A 102 -6.23 13.02 -23.48
N GLN A 103 -6.85 12.06 -22.78
CA GLN A 103 -7.68 12.33 -21.60
C GLN A 103 -6.85 12.30 -20.32
N PRO A 104 -7.09 13.21 -19.35
CA PRO A 104 -6.32 13.31 -18.13
C PRO A 104 -6.46 12.08 -17.22
N ASP A 105 -7.58 11.37 -17.32
CA ASP A 105 -7.91 10.19 -16.52
C ASP A 105 -7.65 8.86 -17.21
N ARG A 106 -7.05 8.86 -18.42
CA ARG A 106 -6.81 7.63 -19.19
C ARG A 106 -5.43 7.61 -19.84
N LEU A 107 -4.81 6.43 -19.82
CA LEU A 107 -3.60 6.11 -20.56
C LEU A 107 -3.75 4.72 -21.19
N ARG A 108 -3.25 4.57 -22.39
CA ARG A 108 -3.05 3.28 -23.03
C ARG A 108 -1.56 3.02 -23.19
N ILE A 109 -1.09 1.91 -22.65
CA ILE A 109 0.30 1.49 -22.73
C ILE A 109 0.34 0.24 -23.59
N GLN A 110 1.24 0.23 -24.57
CA GLN A 110 1.43 -0.91 -25.45
C GLN A 110 2.81 -1.52 -25.22
N ASP A 111 2.83 -2.80 -24.89
CA ASP A 111 4.03 -3.62 -24.68
C ASP A 111 3.98 -4.81 -25.63
N GLY A 112 4.55 -4.64 -26.83
CA GLY A 112 4.40 -5.61 -27.91
C GLY A 112 2.93 -5.83 -28.27
N GLU A 113 2.45 -7.08 -28.13
CA GLU A 113 1.05 -7.42 -28.36
C GLU A 113 0.14 -7.15 -27.17
N ARG A 114 0.72 -6.80 -26.01
CA ARG A 114 -0.02 -6.52 -24.80
C ARG A 114 -0.48 -5.08 -24.77
N VAL A 115 -1.74 -4.88 -24.35
CA VAL A 115 -2.36 -3.55 -24.17
C VAL A 115 -2.86 -3.43 -22.75
N ILE A 116 -2.48 -2.35 -22.07
CA ILE A 116 -3.00 -1.96 -20.76
C ILE A 116 -3.76 -0.64 -20.92
N ASP A 117 -5.06 -0.71 -20.75
CA ASP A 117 -5.94 0.46 -20.68
C ASP A 117 -6.06 0.88 -19.21
N LEU A 118 -5.30 1.92 -18.82
CA LEU A 118 -5.31 2.49 -17.48
C LEU A 118 -6.38 3.58 -17.38
N ARG A 119 -7.21 3.49 -16.35
CA ARG A 119 -8.16 4.53 -15.95
C ARG A 119 -7.85 5.01 -14.53
N LEU A 120 -7.76 6.31 -14.34
CA LEU A 120 -7.58 6.96 -13.03
C LEU A 120 -8.93 7.48 -12.54
N ARG A 121 -9.32 7.13 -11.32
CA ARG A 121 -10.61 7.55 -10.75
C ARG A 121 -10.42 8.10 -9.34
N ARG A 122 -10.93 9.30 -9.11
CA ARG A 122 -11.02 9.84 -7.76
C ARG A 122 -12.16 9.17 -7.00
N VAL A 123 -11.81 8.37 -5.98
CA VAL A 123 -12.78 7.61 -5.18
C VAL A 123 -12.43 7.73 -3.71
N VAL A 124 -13.42 8.00 -2.88
CA VAL A 124 -13.31 7.88 -1.42
C VAL A 124 -13.90 6.53 -1.02
N ALA A 125 -13.06 5.58 -0.66
CA ALA A 125 -13.50 4.27 -0.21
C ALA A 125 -14.01 4.34 1.26
N PRO A 126 -15.08 3.56 1.60
CA PRO A 126 -15.74 2.57 0.76
C PRO A 126 -16.90 3.11 -0.11
N GLU A 127 -17.43 4.30 0.15
CA GLU A 127 -18.73 4.76 -0.34
C GLU A 127 -18.72 5.21 -1.81
N GLY A 128 -17.55 5.52 -2.35
CA GLY A 128 -17.41 6.17 -3.65
C GLY A 128 -17.55 5.25 -4.88
N PHE A 129 -17.86 3.96 -4.71
CA PHE A 129 -18.00 3.02 -5.83
C PHE A 129 -19.44 2.94 -6.31
N PRO A 130 -19.71 3.23 -7.60
CA PRO A 130 -21.06 3.15 -8.17
C PRO A 130 -21.50 1.70 -8.38
N ARG A 131 -22.79 1.48 -8.60
CA ARG A 131 -23.37 0.14 -8.75
C ARG A 131 -22.83 -0.63 -9.95
N GLU A 132 -22.42 0.04 -11.02
CA GLU A 132 -21.82 -0.60 -12.18
C GLU A 132 -20.48 -1.27 -11.88
N ASP A 133 -19.83 -0.95 -10.76
CA ASP A 133 -18.62 -1.61 -10.32
C ASP A 133 -18.89 -2.92 -9.57
N GLU A 134 -20.13 -3.23 -9.22
CA GLU A 134 -20.50 -4.45 -8.50
C GLU A 134 -20.12 -5.70 -9.31
N GLY A 135 -19.32 -6.57 -8.72
CA GLY A 135 -18.86 -7.80 -9.37
C GLY A 135 -18.05 -7.59 -10.65
N SER A 136 -17.47 -6.39 -10.85
CA SER A 136 -16.86 -6.01 -12.12
C SER A 136 -15.39 -6.36 -12.24
N PHE A 137 -14.68 -6.62 -11.13
CA PHE A 137 -13.23 -6.79 -11.16
C PHE A 137 -12.81 -8.24 -10.93
N ASP A 138 -11.81 -8.68 -11.69
CA ASP A 138 -11.22 -10.01 -11.56
C ASP A 138 -10.10 -10.03 -10.51
N LEU A 139 -9.41 -8.90 -10.35
CA LEU A 139 -8.35 -8.71 -9.35
C LEU A 139 -8.53 -7.35 -8.67
N MET A 140 -8.58 -7.35 -7.35
CA MET A 140 -8.49 -6.15 -6.53
C MET A 140 -7.17 -6.15 -5.78
N VAL A 141 -6.37 -5.10 -5.96
CA VAL A 141 -5.07 -4.92 -5.31
C VAL A 141 -5.08 -3.67 -4.43
N ALA A 142 -4.34 -3.74 -3.33
CA ALA A 142 -4.08 -2.58 -2.49
C ALA A 142 -2.75 -2.75 -1.75
N GLN A 143 -1.91 -1.71 -1.76
CA GLN A 143 -0.62 -1.69 -1.07
C GLN A 143 -0.58 -0.59 -0.01
N SER A 144 -0.26 -0.96 1.24
CA SER A 144 -0.18 0.00 2.37
C SER A 144 -1.44 0.87 2.50
N PHE A 145 -2.62 0.26 2.43
CA PHE A 145 -3.90 0.96 2.34
C PHE A 145 -4.90 0.56 3.43
N TRP A 146 -4.97 -0.72 3.79
CA TRP A 146 -6.06 -1.23 4.63
C TRP A 146 -6.00 -0.77 6.09
N ASP A 147 -4.84 -0.34 6.54
CA ASP A 147 -4.66 0.30 7.85
C ASP A 147 -5.13 1.77 7.91
N LEU A 148 -5.46 2.36 6.75
CA LEU A 148 -5.96 3.73 6.63
C LEU A 148 -7.48 3.85 6.60
N VAL A 149 -8.19 2.73 6.59
CA VAL A 149 -9.66 2.67 6.49
C VAL A 149 -10.27 1.90 7.66
N PRO A 150 -11.57 2.10 7.97
CA PRO A 150 -12.22 1.42 9.08
C PRO A 150 -12.13 -0.11 8.97
N PRO A 151 -12.00 -0.82 10.12
CA PRO A 151 -12.06 -2.28 10.17
C PRO A 151 -13.33 -2.82 9.47
N GLY A 152 -13.18 -3.90 8.71
CA GLY A 152 -14.28 -4.50 7.94
C GLY A 152 -14.50 -3.91 6.54
N THR A 153 -13.90 -2.77 6.22
CA THR A 153 -13.98 -2.18 4.87
C THR A 153 -13.44 -3.11 3.79
N ALA A 154 -12.28 -3.72 4.03
CA ALA A 154 -11.62 -4.60 3.06
C ALA A 154 -12.49 -5.77 2.60
N PRO A 155 -13.03 -6.62 3.49
CA PRO A 155 -13.88 -7.73 3.07
C PRO A 155 -15.22 -7.27 2.49
N ALA A 156 -15.78 -6.16 2.94
CA ALA A 156 -17.01 -5.59 2.37
C ALA A 156 -16.80 -5.16 0.91
N LEU A 157 -15.75 -4.39 0.65
CA LEU A 157 -15.40 -3.98 -0.72
C LEU A 157 -15.02 -5.18 -1.60
N GLY A 158 -14.28 -6.15 -1.07
CA GLY A 158 -13.94 -7.36 -1.82
C GLY A 158 -15.18 -8.13 -2.27
N ARG A 159 -16.18 -8.31 -1.39
CA ARG A 159 -17.45 -8.95 -1.76
C ARG A 159 -18.26 -8.14 -2.77
N TYR A 160 -18.21 -6.83 -2.67
CA TYR A 160 -18.96 -5.94 -3.54
C TYR A 160 -18.34 -5.82 -4.94
N LEU A 161 -17.03 -5.58 -5.03
CA LEU A 161 -16.36 -5.19 -6.27
C LEU A 161 -15.82 -6.36 -7.09
N LEU A 162 -15.37 -7.45 -6.43
CA LEU A 162 -14.83 -8.59 -7.14
C LEU A 162 -15.93 -9.42 -7.80
N ALA A 163 -15.67 -9.91 -9.00
CA ALA A 163 -16.46 -10.95 -9.64
C ALA A 163 -16.40 -12.25 -8.81
N PRO A 164 -17.37 -13.17 -8.95
CA PRO A 164 -17.24 -14.53 -8.41
C PRO A 164 -15.90 -15.16 -8.82
N ARG A 165 -15.19 -15.77 -7.87
CA ARG A 165 -13.82 -16.29 -8.01
C ARG A 165 -12.73 -15.23 -8.26
N GLY A 166 -13.04 -13.95 -8.20
CA GLY A 166 -12.09 -12.86 -8.29
C GLY A 166 -11.07 -12.89 -7.15
N LEU A 167 -9.91 -12.29 -7.36
CA LEU A 167 -8.80 -12.29 -6.41
C LEU A 167 -8.73 -10.98 -5.63
N PHE A 168 -8.57 -11.10 -4.33
CA PHE A 168 -8.24 -10.04 -3.39
C PHE A 168 -6.75 -10.15 -3.05
N TYR A 169 -5.94 -9.14 -3.36
CA TYR A 169 -4.52 -9.14 -3.04
C TYR A 169 -4.13 -7.87 -2.26
N ALA A 170 -3.87 -8.04 -0.98
CA ALA A 170 -3.40 -7.00 -0.08
C ALA A 170 -1.90 -7.18 0.18
N THR A 171 -1.11 -6.13 -0.01
CA THR A 171 0.33 -6.12 0.29
C THR A 171 0.68 -5.03 1.27
N LEU A 172 1.71 -5.29 2.08
CA LEU A 172 2.27 -4.32 3.02
C LEU A 172 1.19 -3.68 3.91
N THR A 173 0.27 -4.52 4.42
CA THR A 173 -0.77 -4.07 5.35
C THR A 173 -0.22 -4.05 6.77
N PHE A 174 -0.26 -2.89 7.43
CA PHE A 174 0.28 -2.75 8.79
C PHE A 174 -0.39 -3.71 9.77
N SER A 175 0.41 -4.31 10.65
CA SER A 175 0.01 -5.43 11.52
C SER A 175 0.52 -5.27 12.96
N GLY A 176 0.49 -4.05 13.48
CA GLY A 176 0.66 -3.76 14.91
C GLY A 176 2.06 -3.94 15.47
N GLY A 177 3.09 -3.41 14.84
CA GLY A 177 4.42 -3.48 15.43
C GLY A 177 5.42 -2.55 14.78
N THR A 178 5.91 -1.59 15.58
CA THR A 178 6.96 -0.66 15.18
C THR A 178 8.15 -0.82 16.12
N ARG A 179 9.36 -0.80 15.57
CA ARG A 179 10.61 -0.86 16.34
C ARG A 179 11.63 0.10 15.78
N PHE A 180 12.41 0.69 16.69
CA PHE A 180 13.63 1.40 16.38
C PHE A 180 14.83 0.72 17.06
N ALA A 181 16.00 0.84 16.46
CA ALA A 181 17.27 0.48 17.06
C ALA A 181 18.29 1.59 16.79
N PRO A 182 19.16 1.92 17.78
CA PRO A 182 19.26 1.35 19.11
C PRO A 182 17.98 1.57 19.93
N PRO A 183 17.65 0.65 20.89
CA PRO A 183 16.45 0.76 21.70
C PRO A 183 16.50 1.97 22.64
N HIS A 184 15.34 2.53 22.98
CA HIS A 184 15.17 3.60 23.94
C HIS A 184 14.09 3.21 24.96
N GLU A 185 14.26 3.63 26.23
CA GLU A 185 13.34 3.24 27.31
C GLU A 185 11.89 3.66 27.07
N LEU A 186 11.66 4.79 26.38
CA LEU A 186 10.34 5.29 26.04
C LEU A 186 9.71 4.63 24.80
N ASP A 187 10.43 3.81 24.03
CA ASP A 187 9.91 3.23 22.79
C ASP A 187 8.58 2.52 23.01
N ARG A 188 8.50 1.68 24.02
CA ARG A 188 7.29 0.88 24.27
C ARG A 188 6.07 1.76 24.53
N GLN A 189 6.23 2.78 25.39
CA GLN A 189 5.14 3.70 25.74
C GLN A 189 4.71 4.53 24.54
N LEU A 190 5.65 5.24 23.92
CA LEU A 190 5.34 6.19 22.85
C LEU A 190 4.78 5.49 21.59
N LEU A 191 5.33 4.32 21.21
CA LEU A 191 4.83 3.58 20.07
C LEU A 191 3.47 2.94 20.36
N HIS A 192 3.19 2.54 21.61
CA HIS A 192 1.85 2.10 22.00
C HIS A 192 0.82 3.22 21.85
N CYS A 193 1.11 4.42 22.41
CA CYS A 193 0.25 5.59 22.24
C CYS A 193 0.07 5.96 20.76
N TYR A 194 1.15 5.95 19.97
CA TYR A 194 1.08 6.20 18.53
C TYR A 194 0.15 5.22 17.79
N HIS A 195 0.25 3.92 18.09
CA HIS A 195 -0.65 2.94 17.46
C HIS A 195 -2.12 3.15 17.90
N ALA A 196 -2.34 3.56 19.14
CA ALA A 196 -3.69 3.88 19.62
C ALA A 196 -4.34 5.05 18.84
N THR A 197 -3.55 6.05 18.43
CA THR A 197 -4.07 7.18 17.64
C THR A 197 -4.54 6.76 16.24
N MET A 198 -4.01 5.68 15.66
CA MET A 198 -4.44 5.18 14.35
C MET A 198 -5.90 4.72 14.37
N ALA A 199 -6.36 4.14 15.48
CA ALA A 199 -7.73 3.65 15.66
C ALA A 199 -8.74 4.75 16.07
N GLY A 200 -8.28 5.97 16.32
CA GLY A 200 -9.10 7.08 16.82
C GLY A 200 -9.97 7.73 15.75
N GLU A 201 -10.08 9.06 15.78
CA GLU A 201 -10.95 9.87 14.90
C GLU A 201 -10.76 9.65 13.40
N ARG A 202 -9.60 9.12 12.99
CA ARG A 202 -9.29 8.82 11.58
C ARG A 202 -9.91 7.52 11.08
N GLY A 203 -10.40 6.67 11.98
CA GLY A 203 -11.04 5.40 11.64
C GLY A 203 -10.10 4.36 11.02
N GLY A 204 -8.78 4.50 11.16
CA GLY A 204 -7.81 3.49 10.71
C GLY A 204 -7.73 2.28 11.65
N ASP A 205 -6.88 1.33 11.30
CA ASP A 205 -6.69 0.09 12.07
C ASP A 205 -5.20 -0.30 12.21
N PRO A 206 -4.59 -0.12 13.40
CA PRO A 206 -3.20 -0.51 13.61
C PRO A 206 -2.94 -2.03 13.50
N TYR A 207 -3.99 -2.85 13.48
CA TYR A 207 -3.92 -4.31 13.35
C TYR A 207 -4.60 -4.82 12.06
N ALA A 208 -4.74 -3.97 11.05
CA ALA A 208 -5.47 -4.27 9.82
C ALA A 208 -5.02 -5.59 9.16
N GLY A 209 -3.72 -5.87 9.10
CA GLY A 209 -3.20 -7.12 8.52
C GLY A 209 -3.67 -8.36 9.26
N GLU A 210 -3.59 -8.38 10.59
CA GLU A 210 -4.07 -9.51 11.40
C GLU A 210 -5.59 -9.67 11.33
N ARG A 211 -6.33 -8.57 11.40
CA ARG A 211 -7.81 -8.59 11.32
C ARG A 211 -8.30 -9.02 9.94
N LEU A 212 -7.67 -8.56 8.88
CA LEU A 212 -7.99 -8.98 7.52
C LEU A 212 -7.79 -10.49 7.34
N LEU A 213 -6.66 -11.02 7.80
CA LEU A 213 -6.38 -12.45 7.80
C LEU A 213 -7.41 -13.22 8.63
N GLY A 214 -7.69 -12.75 9.85
CA GLY A 214 -8.71 -13.34 10.72
C GLY A 214 -10.09 -13.37 10.04
N HIS A 215 -10.47 -12.28 9.37
CA HIS A 215 -11.75 -12.20 8.65
C HIS A 215 -11.83 -13.20 7.49
N VAL A 216 -10.78 -13.30 6.66
CA VAL A 216 -10.74 -14.24 5.53
C VAL A 216 -10.87 -15.70 6.00
N ARG A 217 -10.32 -16.02 7.18
CA ARG A 217 -10.38 -17.36 7.79
C ARG A 217 -11.68 -17.69 8.49
N MET A 218 -12.56 -16.71 8.70
CA MET A 218 -13.86 -16.96 9.35
C MET A 218 -14.77 -17.79 8.42
N PRO A 219 -15.46 -18.82 8.95
CA PRO A 219 -16.48 -19.53 8.19
C PRO A 219 -17.54 -18.56 7.64
N GLY A 220 -17.87 -18.69 6.36
CA GLY A 220 -18.86 -17.81 5.71
C GLY A 220 -18.35 -16.39 5.40
N SER A 221 -17.05 -16.16 5.45
CA SER A 221 -16.45 -14.87 5.07
C SER A 221 -16.73 -14.47 3.62
N GLY A 222 -17.00 -15.44 2.75
CA GLY A 222 -17.09 -15.28 1.30
C GLY A 222 -15.73 -15.25 0.61
N PHE A 223 -14.66 -15.69 1.33
CA PHE A 223 -13.31 -15.75 0.80
C PHE A 223 -12.60 -17.05 1.21
N SER A 224 -11.78 -17.55 0.31
CA SER A 224 -10.85 -18.65 0.54
C SER A 224 -9.41 -18.11 0.50
N GLU A 225 -8.66 -18.27 1.60
CA GLU A 225 -7.24 -17.91 1.65
C GLU A 225 -6.44 -18.76 0.67
N LEU A 226 -5.61 -18.13 -0.17
CA LEU A 226 -4.67 -18.81 -1.06
C LEU A 226 -3.25 -18.79 -0.49
N ALA A 227 -2.83 -17.67 0.06
CA ALA A 227 -1.55 -17.54 0.77
C ALA A 227 -1.54 -16.28 1.65
N THR A 228 -0.73 -16.35 2.69
CA THR A 228 -0.41 -15.21 3.56
C THR A 228 1.04 -15.28 4.00
N GLY A 229 1.64 -14.13 4.31
CA GLY A 229 3.02 -14.08 4.79
C GLY A 229 3.41 -12.69 5.28
N ARG A 230 4.44 -12.64 6.11
CA ARG A 230 4.98 -11.36 6.61
C ARG A 230 5.73 -10.62 5.51
N SER A 231 5.57 -9.32 5.48
CA SER A 231 6.18 -8.39 4.54
C SER A 231 6.77 -7.16 5.27
N ASP A 232 7.41 -7.40 6.40
CA ASP A 232 7.89 -6.35 7.30
C ASP A 232 8.78 -5.34 6.58
N TRP A 233 8.49 -4.07 6.77
CA TRP A 233 9.44 -3.02 6.42
C TRP A 233 10.68 -3.11 7.32
N ARG A 234 11.84 -2.99 6.70
CA ARG A 234 13.12 -2.90 7.39
C ARG A 234 14.00 -1.87 6.73
N VAL A 235 14.44 -0.90 7.50
CA VAL A 235 15.39 0.12 7.08
C VAL A 235 16.57 0.06 8.04
N ASN A 236 17.74 -0.25 7.50
CA ASN A 236 18.98 -0.28 8.26
C ASN A 236 19.99 0.60 7.54
N PRO A 237 20.76 1.41 8.27
CA PRO A 237 21.89 2.10 7.67
C PRO A 237 22.97 1.10 7.22
N THR A 238 23.71 1.48 6.20
CA THR A 238 24.93 0.80 5.73
C THR A 238 26.14 1.69 6.04
N ASP A 239 27.34 1.23 5.75
CA ASP A 239 28.57 2.03 5.90
C ASP A 239 28.54 3.30 5.02
N GLU A 240 27.77 3.27 3.92
CA GLU A 240 27.57 4.40 3.01
C GLU A 240 26.35 5.27 3.37
N GLY A 241 25.60 4.93 4.44
CA GLY A 241 24.38 5.59 4.86
C GLY A 241 23.13 4.80 4.50
N TYR A 242 22.02 5.50 4.23
CA TYR A 242 20.76 4.86 3.87
C TYR A 242 20.62 4.68 2.36
N VAL A 243 19.99 3.58 1.96
CA VAL A 243 19.72 3.28 0.55
C VAL A 243 18.70 4.29 -0.03
N ALA A 244 18.93 4.78 -1.23
CA ALA A 244 18.04 5.73 -1.92
C ALA A 244 17.65 6.93 -1.03
N ASP A 245 16.36 7.27 -0.92
CA ASP A 245 15.84 8.37 -0.08
C ASP A 245 15.27 7.87 1.28
N GLU A 246 15.76 6.72 1.78
CA GLU A 246 15.25 6.10 3.02
C GLU A 246 15.52 6.93 4.28
N LYS A 247 16.55 7.79 4.26
CA LYS A 247 16.75 8.80 5.32
C LYS A 247 15.56 9.75 5.41
N PHE A 248 15.04 10.20 4.26
CA PHE A 248 13.85 11.05 4.24
C PHE A 248 12.58 10.28 4.61
N PHE A 249 12.46 9.02 4.20
CA PHE A 249 11.39 8.14 4.65
C PHE A 249 11.34 8.05 6.17
N LEU A 250 12.47 7.75 6.85
CA LEU A 250 12.55 7.68 8.31
C LEU A 250 12.26 9.02 8.99
N LEU A 251 12.78 10.12 8.43
CA LEU A 251 12.47 11.46 8.95
C LEU A 251 10.97 11.74 8.92
N THR A 252 10.31 11.33 7.86
CA THR A 252 8.86 11.51 7.71
C THR A 252 8.07 10.61 8.66
N VAL A 253 8.49 9.36 8.85
CA VAL A 253 7.88 8.44 9.84
C VAL A 253 8.00 9.03 11.25
N LEU A 254 9.17 9.56 11.65
CA LEU A 254 9.35 10.23 12.91
C LEU A 254 8.41 11.47 13.04
N GLY A 255 8.27 12.23 11.94
CA GLY A 255 7.35 13.37 11.90
C GLY A 255 5.88 12.98 12.03
N PHE A 256 5.47 11.82 11.51
CA PHE A 256 4.11 11.29 11.72
C PHE A 256 3.90 10.94 13.20
N ILE A 257 4.83 10.21 13.81
CA ILE A 257 4.76 9.84 15.22
C ILE A 257 4.69 11.10 16.11
N GLU A 258 5.59 12.05 15.90
CA GLU A 258 5.61 13.32 16.65
C GLU A 258 4.27 14.06 16.56
N LYS A 259 3.78 14.24 15.34
CA LYS A 259 2.53 14.97 15.10
C LYS A 259 1.33 14.33 15.80
N GLU A 260 1.22 13.01 15.78
CA GLU A 260 0.12 12.31 16.45
C GLU A 260 0.26 12.38 17.98
N LEU A 261 1.48 12.25 18.50
CA LEU A 261 1.72 12.25 19.94
C LEU A 261 1.60 13.64 20.57
N LEU A 262 1.85 14.72 19.82
CA LEU A 262 1.61 16.10 20.30
C LEU A 262 0.14 16.38 20.65
N THR A 263 -0.79 15.61 20.12
CA THR A 263 -2.23 15.72 20.43
C THR A 263 -2.69 14.71 21.49
N SER A 264 -1.81 13.81 21.93
CA SER A 264 -2.13 12.77 22.90
C SER A 264 -2.02 13.30 24.35
N THR A 265 -3.03 13.06 25.15
CA THR A 265 -3.02 13.39 26.59
C THR A 265 -2.24 12.37 27.44
N GLU A 266 -1.82 11.26 26.85
CA GLU A 266 -1.11 10.15 27.52
C GLU A 266 0.42 10.32 27.45
N VAL A 267 0.91 11.28 26.68
CA VAL A 267 2.34 11.54 26.45
C VAL A 267 2.68 12.94 26.93
N ARG A 268 3.73 13.05 27.74
CA ARG A 268 4.25 14.35 28.19
C ARG A 268 5.15 14.95 27.11
N ASP A 269 5.03 16.26 26.92
CA ASP A 269 5.81 16.99 25.90
C ASP A 269 7.32 16.82 26.10
N ASP A 270 7.82 16.89 27.35
CA ASP A 270 9.24 16.75 27.66
C ASP A 270 9.79 15.35 27.33
N GLN A 271 8.98 14.30 27.49
CA GLN A 271 9.34 12.93 27.11
C GLN A 271 9.38 12.77 25.59
N LEU A 272 8.39 13.35 24.90
CA LEU A 272 8.35 13.32 23.43
C LEU A 272 9.54 14.07 22.83
N ASP A 273 9.81 15.28 23.30
CA ASP A 273 10.94 16.11 22.84
C ASP A 273 12.28 15.42 23.04
N TRP A 274 12.47 14.80 24.21
CA TRP A 274 13.70 14.07 24.51
C TRP A 274 13.86 12.86 23.56
N TRP A 275 12.82 12.05 23.41
CA TRP A 275 12.83 10.88 22.52
C TRP A 275 13.08 11.29 21.06
N MET A 276 12.36 12.30 20.57
CA MET A 276 12.53 12.82 19.21
C MET A 276 13.94 13.37 18.97
N GLY A 277 14.49 14.08 19.95
CA GLY A 277 15.87 14.60 19.89
C GLY A 277 16.90 13.50 19.73
N ILE A 278 16.73 12.36 20.44
CA ILE A 278 17.60 11.19 20.30
C ILE A 278 17.41 10.53 18.94
N ARG A 279 16.17 10.29 18.50
CA ARG A 279 15.88 9.64 17.22
C ARG A 279 16.41 10.43 16.02
N ARG A 280 16.25 11.76 16.06
CA ARG A 280 16.79 12.65 15.02
C ARG A 280 18.31 12.64 14.96
N ARG A 281 18.99 12.59 16.11
CA ARG A 281 20.46 12.44 16.15
C ARG A 281 20.90 11.10 15.58
N GLN A 282 20.31 10.00 16.04
CA GLN A 282 20.60 8.66 15.50
C GLN A 282 20.40 8.58 13.99
N LEU A 283 19.34 9.22 13.46
CA LEU A 283 19.09 9.31 12.02
C LEU A 283 20.14 10.16 11.30
N ALA A 284 20.53 11.31 11.88
CA ALA A 284 21.54 12.18 11.30
C ALA A 284 22.91 11.47 11.19
N ASP A 285 23.26 10.73 12.25
CA ASP A 285 24.52 9.99 12.40
C ASP A 285 24.54 8.64 11.64
N GLY A 286 23.45 8.29 10.93
CA GLY A 286 23.37 7.01 10.22
C GLY A 286 23.31 5.79 11.14
N GLN A 287 22.72 5.90 12.31
CA GLN A 287 22.66 4.83 13.32
C GLN A 287 21.23 4.30 13.56
N LEU A 288 20.20 4.99 13.06
CA LEU A 288 18.82 4.60 13.31
C LEU A 288 18.38 3.48 12.37
N SER A 289 18.05 2.33 12.94
CA SER A 289 17.30 1.28 12.23
C SER A 289 15.82 1.33 12.56
N TYR A 290 14.99 0.92 11.61
CA TYR A 290 13.54 0.90 11.74
C TYR A 290 12.97 -0.41 11.21
N ALA A 291 11.96 -0.93 11.89
CA ALA A 291 11.15 -2.04 11.40
C ALA A 291 9.67 -1.79 11.73
N ALA A 292 8.80 -2.09 10.75
CA ALA A 292 7.36 -2.13 10.95
C ALA A 292 6.81 -3.47 10.48
N ARG A 293 5.95 -4.08 11.32
CA ARG A 293 5.31 -5.34 10.99
C ARG A 293 4.24 -5.12 9.93
N GLN A 294 4.37 -5.85 8.83
CA GLN A 294 3.43 -5.83 7.71
C GLN A 294 2.99 -7.26 7.37
N GLN A 295 1.83 -7.37 6.74
CA GLN A 295 1.23 -8.63 6.33
C GLN A 295 0.78 -8.55 4.87
N ASP A 296 1.14 -9.55 4.06
CA ASP A 296 0.59 -9.78 2.74
C ASP A 296 -0.44 -10.91 2.79
N LEU A 297 -1.47 -10.80 1.98
CA LEU A 297 -2.55 -11.78 1.86
C LEU A 297 -3.05 -11.81 0.42
N VAL A 298 -3.19 -13.02 -0.14
CA VAL A 298 -4.00 -13.26 -1.33
C VAL A 298 -5.13 -14.23 -0.99
N ALA A 299 -6.34 -13.88 -1.37
CA ALA A 299 -7.55 -14.66 -1.16
C ALA A 299 -8.42 -14.64 -2.42
N ARG A 300 -9.25 -15.65 -2.59
CA ARG A 300 -10.22 -15.77 -3.66
C ARG A 300 -11.61 -15.51 -3.13
N ARG A 301 -12.41 -14.68 -3.79
CA ARG A 301 -13.84 -14.59 -3.54
C ARG A 301 -14.49 -15.91 -3.90
N ASP A 302 -15.35 -16.42 -3.02
CA ASP A 302 -16.14 -17.62 -3.25
C ASP A 302 -17.11 -17.40 -4.44
N ALA A 303 -17.63 -18.50 -5.01
CA ALA A 303 -18.50 -18.46 -6.16
C ALA A 303 -19.90 -17.90 -5.86
#